data_9cd4ee2660491be0a473360526265024
#
_entry.id   9cd4ee2660491be0a473360526265024
#
_cell.length_a   1.000
_cell.length_b   1.000
_cell.length_c   1.000
_cell.angle_alpha   90.00
_cell.angle_beta   90.00
_cell.angle_gamma   90.00
#
_symmetry.space_group_name_H-M   'P 1'
#
loop_
_entity.id
_entity.type
_entity.pdbx_description
1 polymer ?
#
loop_
_entity_poly.entity_id
_entity_poly.type
_entity_poly.pdbx_seq_one_letter_code
_entity_poly.pdbx_strand_id
1 'polypeptide(L)'
;MKINRFGDTELQVSELGFGCGAVGGLMVLGDHKEMMNAVEYAIDSGINYFDTARMYGDGLSEIHTGAILRELDKTDLLIGTKVRIAGDEFEDIAKTISDQIENSLQRLGIDTVDIVYTHNTIGAERNVSSGTLSVDDLNSIVEVFEKAAASGKLRYWGFNGLGETDSIKEALVQYSPSGIHTCYNMLNPTSGYQLTKTFPYQNYEELMKVASGAGIG
;
A
#
# COMPACT_ATOMS: atom_id res chain seq x y z
N MET A 1 15.80 -15.19 5.16
CA MET A 1 15.46 -14.13 4.17
C MET A 1 16.23 -12.87 4.51
N LYS A 2 16.58 -12.05 3.53
CA LYS A 2 17.24 -10.76 3.78
C LYS A 2 16.22 -9.76 4.31
N ILE A 3 16.62 -8.98 5.32
CA ILE A 3 15.85 -7.88 5.88
C ILE A 3 16.50 -6.57 5.45
N ASN A 4 15.71 -5.64 4.99
CA ASN A 4 16.16 -4.31 4.55
C ASN A 4 15.41 -3.23 5.33
N ARG A 5 16.05 -2.10 5.54
CA ARG A 5 15.37 -0.91 6.02
C ARG A 5 14.43 -0.39 4.94
N PHE A 6 13.20 -0.04 5.31
CA PHE A 6 12.21 0.49 4.40
C PHE A 6 12.35 2.02 4.28
N GLY A 7 13.03 2.47 3.24
CA GLY A 7 13.36 3.88 3.07
C GLY A 7 14.07 4.48 4.29
N ASP A 8 13.69 5.69 4.66
CA ASP A 8 14.23 6.37 5.86
C ASP A 8 13.42 6.07 7.13
N THR A 9 12.48 5.12 7.09
CA THR A 9 11.71 4.68 8.24
C THR A 9 12.52 3.78 9.18
N GLU A 10 11.97 3.45 10.36
CA GLU A 10 12.53 2.45 11.27
C GLU A 10 12.09 1.03 10.93
N LEU A 11 11.21 0.85 9.93
CA LEU A 11 10.72 -0.47 9.55
C LEU A 11 11.81 -1.32 8.94
N GLN A 12 11.94 -2.55 9.45
CA GLN A 12 12.83 -3.57 8.94
C GLN A 12 11.99 -4.61 8.20
N VAL A 13 11.99 -4.57 6.87
CA VAL A 13 11.12 -5.41 6.03
C VAL A 13 11.89 -6.51 5.33
N SER A 14 11.27 -7.67 5.22
CA SER A 14 11.79 -8.76 4.38
C SER A 14 11.79 -8.35 2.90
N GLU A 15 12.79 -8.80 2.15
CA GLU A 15 12.89 -8.50 0.71
C GLU A 15 11.74 -9.04 -0.14
N LEU A 16 10.96 -9.99 0.41
CA LEU A 16 9.68 -10.44 -0.12
C LEU A 16 8.58 -10.13 0.88
N GLY A 17 7.47 -9.58 0.41
CA GLY A 17 6.24 -9.42 1.17
C GLY A 17 5.22 -10.50 0.83
N PHE A 18 4.30 -10.77 1.75
CA PHE A 18 3.15 -11.64 1.51
C PHE A 18 1.96 -10.81 1.01
N GLY A 19 1.60 -10.99 -0.26
CA GLY A 19 0.44 -10.32 -0.86
C GLY A 19 -0.86 -11.02 -0.49
N CYS A 20 -1.70 -10.35 0.28
CA CYS A 20 -3.03 -10.83 0.67
C CYS A 20 -4.12 -10.52 -0.37
N GLY A 21 -3.72 -10.14 -1.59
CA GLY A 21 -4.62 -9.67 -2.63
C GLY A 21 -5.56 -10.73 -3.19
N ALA A 22 -6.60 -10.27 -3.88
CA ALA A 22 -7.66 -11.11 -4.44
C ALA A 22 -7.21 -11.92 -5.68
N VAL A 23 -6.08 -11.56 -6.31
CA VAL A 23 -5.63 -12.23 -7.57
C VAL A 23 -5.32 -13.72 -7.34
N GLY A 24 -4.66 -14.07 -6.25
CA GLY A 24 -4.44 -15.46 -5.86
C GLY A 24 -5.62 -16.08 -5.10
N GLY A 25 -6.54 -15.26 -4.64
CA GLY A 25 -7.77 -15.64 -3.96
C GLY A 25 -7.61 -16.19 -2.55
N LEU A 26 -6.42 -16.62 -2.14
CA LEU A 26 -6.22 -17.35 -0.88
C LEU A 26 -6.78 -16.59 0.33
N MET A 27 -6.33 -15.36 0.57
CA MET A 27 -6.74 -14.57 1.75
C MET A 27 -8.16 -14.00 1.65
N VAL A 28 -8.88 -14.27 0.56
CA VAL A 28 -10.28 -13.86 0.34
C VAL A 28 -11.22 -15.05 0.29
N LEU A 29 -10.86 -16.11 -0.46
CA LEU A 29 -11.70 -17.26 -0.79
C LEU A 29 -11.17 -18.60 -0.23
N GLY A 30 -9.95 -18.65 0.27
CA GLY A 30 -9.34 -19.85 0.83
C GLY A 30 -10.06 -20.32 2.10
N ASP A 31 -9.95 -21.60 2.42
CA ASP A 31 -10.38 -22.07 3.73
C ASP A 31 -9.38 -21.64 4.83
N HIS A 32 -9.88 -21.62 6.07
CA HIS A 32 -9.08 -21.15 7.21
C HIS A 32 -7.76 -21.92 7.38
N LYS A 33 -7.77 -23.23 7.17
CA LYS A 33 -6.58 -24.07 7.32
C LYS A 33 -5.55 -23.81 6.22
N GLU A 34 -6.01 -23.59 4.98
CA GLU A 34 -5.12 -23.23 3.87
C GLU A 34 -4.47 -21.88 4.10
N MET A 35 -5.25 -20.88 4.54
CA MET A 35 -4.74 -19.56 4.89
C MET A 35 -3.70 -19.64 6.01
N MET A 36 -4.02 -20.34 7.11
CA MET A 36 -3.12 -20.56 8.24
C MET A 36 -1.80 -21.17 7.80
N ASN A 37 -1.86 -22.31 7.09
CA ASN A 37 -0.65 -23.01 6.64
C ASN A 37 0.23 -22.12 5.74
N ALA A 38 -0.36 -21.34 4.85
CA ALA A 38 0.39 -20.48 3.94
C ALA A 38 1.04 -19.30 4.67
N VAL A 39 0.33 -18.68 5.61
CA VAL A 39 0.87 -17.58 6.42
C VAL A 39 1.96 -18.07 7.35
N GLU A 40 1.76 -19.19 8.05
CA GLU A 40 2.77 -19.79 8.91
C GLU A 40 4.04 -20.15 8.12
N TYR A 41 3.88 -20.79 6.95
CA TYR A 41 5.01 -21.10 6.07
C TYR A 41 5.76 -19.86 5.59
N ALA A 42 5.04 -18.77 5.27
CA ALA A 42 5.64 -17.50 4.88
C ALA A 42 6.49 -16.91 6.03
N ILE A 43 5.94 -16.89 7.24
CA ILE A 43 6.63 -16.40 8.44
C ILE A 43 7.87 -17.26 8.74
N ASP A 44 7.75 -18.56 8.71
CA ASP A 44 8.87 -19.50 8.94
C ASP A 44 9.96 -19.35 7.86
N SER A 45 9.59 -18.92 6.65
CA SER A 45 10.51 -18.57 5.58
C SER A 45 11.17 -17.20 5.75
N GLY A 46 10.79 -16.45 6.78
CA GLY A 46 11.34 -15.14 7.15
C GLY A 46 10.64 -13.95 6.50
N ILE A 47 9.42 -14.13 5.98
CA ILE A 47 8.57 -12.99 5.55
C ILE A 47 7.98 -12.37 6.80
N ASN A 48 8.11 -11.03 6.91
CA ASN A 48 7.55 -10.26 8.01
C ASN A 48 6.63 -9.11 7.57
N TYR A 49 6.41 -8.90 6.27
CA TYR A 49 5.54 -7.85 5.75
C TYR A 49 4.34 -8.46 5.01
N PHE A 50 3.13 -8.06 5.42
CA PHE A 50 1.85 -8.51 4.88
C PHE A 50 1.11 -7.34 4.26
N ASP A 51 0.84 -7.42 2.95
CA ASP A 51 0.19 -6.37 2.16
C ASP A 51 -1.27 -6.72 1.87
N THR A 52 -2.18 -6.02 2.50
CA THR A 52 -3.63 -6.17 2.31
C THR A 52 -4.29 -4.88 1.79
N ALA A 53 -5.59 -4.87 1.63
CA ALA A 53 -6.40 -3.69 1.32
C ALA A 53 -7.89 -3.94 1.58
N ARG A 54 -8.64 -2.86 1.90
CA ARG A 54 -10.11 -2.93 2.01
C ARG A 54 -10.78 -3.44 0.74
N MET A 55 -10.20 -3.17 -0.42
CA MET A 55 -10.75 -3.60 -1.71
C MET A 55 -10.58 -5.10 -1.98
N TYR A 56 -9.77 -5.79 -1.21
CA TYR A 56 -9.55 -7.22 -1.42
C TYR A 56 -10.65 -8.03 -0.77
N GLY A 57 -11.60 -8.50 -1.60
CA GLY A 57 -12.76 -9.24 -1.14
C GLY A 57 -13.69 -8.41 -0.25
N ASP A 58 -13.80 -7.10 -0.51
CA ASP A 58 -14.63 -6.17 0.27
C ASP A 58 -14.33 -6.22 1.79
N GLY A 59 -13.05 -6.19 2.12
CA GLY A 59 -12.53 -6.22 3.49
C GLY A 59 -12.27 -7.63 4.05
N LEU A 60 -12.64 -8.70 3.37
CA LEU A 60 -12.39 -10.07 3.84
C LEU A 60 -10.90 -10.34 4.02
N SER A 61 -10.05 -9.84 3.14
CA SER A 61 -8.60 -10.00 3.27
C SER A 61 -8.06 -9.39 4.58
N GLU A 62 -8.52 -8.20 4.96
CA GLU A 62 -8.12 -7.59 6.24
C GLU A 62 -8.63 -8.39 7.43
N ILE A 63 -9.90 -8.85 7.38
CA ILE A 63 -10.49 -9.70 8.45
C ILE A 63 -9.69 -10.99 8.62
N HIS A 64 -9.42 -11.70 7.53
CA HIS A 64 -8.70 -12.97 7.58
C HIS A 64 -7.24 -12.77 8.00
N THR A 65 -6.55 -11.76 7.45
CA THR A 65 -5.18 -11.44 7.84
C THR A 65 -5.09 -11.17 9.34
N GLY A 66 -5.94 -10.27 9.87
CA GLY A 66 -5.94 -9.97 11.29
C GLY A 66 -6.28 -11.17 12.18
N ALA A 67 -7.24 -12.01 11.77
CA ALA A 67 -7.62 -13.20 12.53
C ALA A 67 -6.46 -14.21 12.60
N ILE A 68 -5.82 -14.49 11.46
CA ILE A 68 -4.73 -15.47 11.38
C ILE A 68 -3.49 -15.02 12.14
N LEU A 69 -3.09 -13.74 12.00
CA LEU A 69 -1.92 -13.24 12.71
C LEU A 69 -2.11 -13.25 14.24
N ARG A 70 -3.33 -12.99 14.73
CA ARG A 70 -3.66 -13.14 16.15
C ARG A 70 -3.63 -14.61 16.61
N GLU A 71 -4.17 -15.54 15.80
CA GLU A 71 -4.17 -16.96 16.13
C GLU A 71 -2.75 -17.55 16.19
N LEU A 72 -1.85 -17.07 15.33
CA LEU A 72 -0.44 -17.43 15.33
C LEU A 72 0.37 -16.76 16.44
N ASP A 73 -0.22 -15.85 17.21
CA ASP A 73 0.42 -15.08 18.29
C ASP A 73 1.73 -14.40 17.82
N LYS A 74 1.69 -13.79 16.64
CA LYS A 74 2.85 -13.11 16.01
C LYS A 74 2.66 -11.60 16.12
N THR A 75 3.53 -10.95 16.89
CA THR A 75 3.50 -9.52 17.17
C THR A 75 4.52 -8.69 16.39
N ASP A 76 5.57 -9.33 15.86
CA ASP A 76 6.68 -8.65 15.19
C ASP A 76 6.50 -8.58 13.66
N LEU A 77 5.24 -8.69 13.19
CA LEU A 77 4.90 -8.63 11.79
C LEU A 77 4.42 -7.23 11.41
N LEU A 78 4.76 -6.83 10.19
CA LEU A 78 4.41 -5.54 9.64
C LEU A 78 3.20 -5.68 8.72
N ILE A 79 2.23 -4.79 8.87
CA ILE A 79 1.00 -4.80 8.08
C ILE A 79 0.90 -3.51 7.27
N GLY A 80 0.76 -3.66 5.96
CA GLY A 80 0.37 -2.58 5.06
C GLY A 80 -1.07 -2.74 4.61
N THR A 81 -1.86 -1.66 4.63
CA THR A 81 -3.20 -1.63 4.04
C THR A 81 -3.40 -0.40 3.17
N LYS A 82 -4.55 -0.29 2.51
CA LYS A 82 -4.78 0.75 1.51
C LYS A 82 -6.18 1.34 1.63
N VAL A 83 -6.26 2.65 1.42
CA VAL A 83 -7.49 3.42 1.35
C VAL A 83 -7.76 3.86 -0.10
N ARG A 84 -9.03 3.98 -0.49
CA ARG A 84 -9.40 4.37 -1.85
C ARG A 84 -10.61 5.29 -1.86
N ILE A 85 -10.59 6.30 -2.70
CA ILE A 85 -11.70 7.21 -2.98
C ILE A 85 -12.38 6.77 -4.27
N ALA A 86 -13.71 6.72 -4.30
CA ALA A 86 -14.49 6.37 -5.49
C ALA A 86 -15.87 7.07 -5.48
N GLY A 87 -16.38 7.40 -6.64
CA GLY A 87 -17.73 7.96 -6.82
C GLY A 87 -17.97 9.24 -6.01
N ASP A 88 -19.02 9.26 -5.22
CA ASP A 88 -19.42 10.36 -4.35
C ASP A 88 -18.50 10.60 -3.15
N GLU A 89 -17.63 9.64 -2.84
CA GLU A 89 -16.60 9.81 -1.80
C GLU A 89 -15.62 10.98 -2.11
N PHE A 90 -15.54 11.42 -3.35
CA PHE A 90 -14.77 12.62 -3.74
C PHE A 90 -15.35 13.94 -3.21
N GLU A 91 -16.59 13.96 -2.71
CA GLU A 91 -17.21 15.14 -2.12
C GLU A 91 -16.60 15.50 -0.75
N ASP A 92 -16.16 14.46 0.01
CA ASP A 92 -15.49 14.66 1.31
C ASP A 92 -14.37 13.63 1.48
N ILE A 93 -13.26 13.90 0.80
CA ILE A 93 -12.06 13.05 0.79
C ILE A 93 -11.54 12.84 2.23
N ALA A 94 -11.46 13.91 3.03
CA ALA A 94 -10.88 13.84 4.36
C ALA A 94 -11.67 12.93 5.29
N LYS A 95 -13.00 13.07 5.30
CA LYS A 95 -13.87 12.20 6.10
C LYS A 95 -13.78 10.75 5.63
N THR A 96 -13.85 10.53 4.32
CA THR A 96 -13.80 9.18 3.73
C THR A 96 -12.50 8.46 4.10
N ILE A 97 -11.35 9.11 3.97
CA ILE A 97 -10.06 8.51 4.32
C ILE A 97 -9.99 8.20 5.82
N SER A 98 -10.45 9.14 6.68
CA SER A 98 -10.48 8.92 8.12
C SER A 98 -11.34 7.71 8.49
N ASP A 99 -12.55 7.62 7.98
CA ASP A 99 -13.46 6.51 8.23
C ASP A 99 -12.88 5.17 7.72
N GLN A 100 -12.21 5.18 6.56
CA GLN A 100 -11.60 3.98 6.01
C GLN A 100 -10.45 3.46 6.86
N ILE A 101 -9.61 4.34 7.42
CA ILE A 101 -8.53 3.95 8.35
C ILE A 101 -9.13 3.26 9.58
N GLU A 102 -10.13 3.88 10.22
CA GLU A 102 -10.80 3.30 11.39
C GLU A 102 -11.40 1.92 11.09
N ASN A 103 -12.11 1.81 9.98
CA ASN A 103 -12.72 0.56 9.56
C ASN A 103 -11.67 -0.53 9.24
N SER A 104 -10.51 -0.15 8.68
CA SER A 104 -9.43 -1.10 8.42
C SER A 104 -8.80 -1.61 9.72
N LEU A 105 -8.55 -0.73 10.70
CA LEU A 105 -8.08 -1.12 12.03
C LEU A 105 -9.05 -2.08 12.71
N GLN A 106 -10.37 -1.81 12.62
CA GLN A 106 -11.40 -2.71 13.16
C GLN A 106 -11.39 -4.09 12.49
N ARG A 107 -11.31 -4.15 11.14
CA ARG A 107 -11.27 -5.43 10.41
C ARG A 107 -10.00 -6.21 10.70
N LEU A 108 -8.86 -5.55 10.76
CA LEU A 108 -7.58 -6.15 11.14
C LEU A 108 -7.55 -6.54 12.63
N GLY A 109 -8.35 -5.88 13.48
CA GLY A 109 -8.37 -6.09 14.93
C GLY A 109 -7.07 -5.65 15.61
N ILE A 110 -6.52 -4.53 15.17
CA ILE A 110 -5.30 -3.88 15.70
C ILE A 110 -5.57 -2.42 15.98
N ASP A 111 -4.80 -1.83 16.90
CA ASP A 111 -4.90 -0.40 17.24
C ASP A 111 -4.05 0.48 16.32
N THR A 112 -2.97 -0.07 15.78
CA THR A 112 -2.02 0.65 14.92
C THR A 112 -1.64 -0.22 13.73
N VAL A 113 -1.66 0.33 12.53
CA VAL A 113 -1.13 -0.30 11.31
C VAL A 113 0.23 0.29 10.96
N ASP A 114 1.14 -0.51 10.40
CA ASP A 114 2.50 -0.04 10.12
C ASP A 114 2.55 0.96 8.98
N ILE A 115 1.81 0.69 7.89
CA ILE A 115 1.78 1.63 6.76
C ILE A 115 0.41 1.61 6.06
N VAL A 116 -0.09 2.80 5.73
CA VAL A 116 -1.31 2.97 4.90
C VAL A 116 -0.94 3.63 3.58
N TYR A 117 -1.42 3.09 2.48
CA TYR A 117 -1.23 3.67 1.15
C TYR A 117 -2.54 4.19 0.57
N THR A 118 -2.47 5.17 -0.33
CA THR A 118 -3.56 5.37 -1.28
C THR A 118 -3.63 4.19 -2.25
N HIS A 119 -4.83 3.79 -2.66
CA HIS A 119 -5.04 2.72 -3.66
C HIS A 119 -5.52 3.28 -5.01
N ASN A 120 -5.68 4.58 -5.10
CA ASN A 120 -6.03 5.30 -6.31
C ASN A 120 -4.82 5.45 -7.24
N THR A 121 -5.08 5.56 -8.52
CA THR A 121 -4.09 6.08 -9.47
C THR A 121 -3.91 7.58 -9.27
N ILE A 122 -2.74 8.10 -9.63
CA ILE A 122 -2.43 9.53 -9.57
C ILE A 122 -2.27 10.06 -10.99
N GLY A 123 -2.88 11.18 -11.30
CA GLY A 123 -2.80 11.84 -12.60
C GLY A 123 -2.77 13.36 -12.49
N ALA A 124 -2.58 14.05 -13.61
CA ALA A 124 -2.56 15.51 -13.65
C ALA A 124 -3.91 16.11 -13.26
N GLU A 125 -4.99 15.42 -13.60
CA GLU A 125 -6.35 15.84 -13.30
C GLU A 125 -7.13 14.76 -12.55
N ARG A 126 -8.04 15.22 -11.66
CA ARG A 126 -9.01 14.34 -11.01
C ARG A 126 -9.93 13.70 -12.04
N ASN A 127 -10.15 12.39 -11.90
CA ASN A 127 -11.17 11.68 -12.67
C ASN A 127 -11.99 10.79 -11.74
N VAL A 128 -13.18 11.25 -11.38
CA VAL A 128 -14.08 10.56 -10.45
C VAL A 128 -14.51 9.18 -11.00
N SER A 129 -14.73 9.07 -12.32
CA SER A 129 -15.23 7.83 -12.92
C SER A 129 -14.19 6.69 -12.89
N SER A 130 -12.90 7.00 -13.02
CA SER A 130 -11.82 6.02 -12.88
C SER A 130 -11.28 5.91 -11.46
N GLY A 131 -11.61 6.85 -10.58
CA GLY A 131 -11.04 6.98 -9.25
C GLY A 131 -9.60 7.49 -9.30
N THR A 132 -9.24 8.34 -10.28
CA THR A 132 -7.93 8.98 -10.35
C THR A 132 -7.92 10.24 -9.49
N LEU A 133 -6.91 10.35 -8.62
CA LEU A 133 -6.62 11.55 -7.83
C LEU A 133 -5.72 12.49 -8.63
N SER A 134 -5.99 13.79 -8.55
CA SER A 134 -4.99 14.78 -8.92
C SER A 134 -3.93 14.91 -7.82
N VAL A 135 -2.80 15.53 -8.12
CA VAL A 135 -1.78 15.82 -7.11
C VAL A 135 -2.35 16.71 -5.99
N ASP A 136 -3.21 17.65 -6.32
CA ASP A 136 -3.87 18.53 -5.34
C ASP A 136 -4.80 17.78 -4.38
N ASP A 137 -5.47 16.71 -4.83
CA ASP A 137 -6.33 15.90 -3.97
C ASP A 137 -5.56 15.24 -2.83
N LEU A 138 -4.26 14.98 -3.06
CA LEU A 138 -3.40 14.39 -2.05
C LEU A 138 -3.19 15.29 -0.83
N ASN A 139 -3.38 16.61 -0.93
CA ASN A 139 -3.31 17.52 0.22
C ASN A 139 -4.24 17.05 1.35
N SER A 140 -5.52 16.85 1.04
CA SER A 140 -6.51 16.42 2.04
C SER A 140 -6.21 15.04 2.60
N ILE A 141 -5.69 14.13 1.77
CA ILE A 141 -5.32 12.77 2.18
C ILE A 141 -4.13 12.80 3.12
N VAL A 142 -3.07 13.54 2.77
CA VAL A 142 -1.85 13.67 3.59
C VAL A 142 -2.17 14.29 4.94
N GLU A 143 -3.02 15.35 4.99
CA GLU A 143 -3.44 15.91 6.27
C GLU A 143 -4.13 14.88 7.18
N VAL A 144 -4.94 13.98 6.62
CA VAL A 144 -5.59 12.91 7.40
C VAL A 144 -4.57 11.86 7.84
N PHE A 145 -3.65 11.47 6.96
CA PHE A 145 -2.59 10.52 7.30
C PHE A 145 -1.70 11.05 8.43
N GLU A 146 -1.29 12.32 8.38
CA GLU A 146 -0.49 12.96 9.44
C GLU A 146 -1.25 13.02 10.78
N LYS A 147 -2.55 13.33 10.76
CA LYS A 147 -3.39 13.32 11.97
C LYS A 147 -3.53 11.91 12.53
N ALA A 148 -3.71 10.91 11.66
CA ALA A 148 -3.79 9.50 12.06
C ALA A 148 -2.46 9.00 12.64
N ALA A 149 -1.33 9.39 12.05
CA ALA A 149 0.00 9.09 12.57
C ALA A 149 0.23 9.75 13.94
N ALA A 150 -0.09 11.03 14.08
CA ALA A 150 0.03 11.74 15.35
C ALA A 150 -0.86 11.15 16.48
N SER A 151 -1.98 10.51 16.12
CA SER A 151 -2.85 9.81 17.07
C SER A 151 -2.48 8.33 17.30
N GLY A 152 -1.43 7.82 16.66
CA GLY A 152 -0.94 6.45 16.81
C GLY A 152 -1.72 5.39 16.05
N LYS A 153 -2.61 5.75 15.12
CA LYS A 153 -3.41 4.82 14.32
C LYS A 153 -2.64 4.20 13.18
N LEU A 154 -1.63 4.89 12.67
CA LEU A 154 -0.66 4.37 11.70
C LEU A 154 0.73 4.85 12.06
N ARG A 155 1.77 4.12 11.62
CA ARG A 155 3.16 4.53 11.82
C ARG A 155 3.67 5.35 10.64
N TYR A 156 3.35 4.91 9.43
CA TYR A 156 3.82 5.50 8.17
C TYR A 156 2.72 5.49 7.13
N TRP A 157 2.88 6.33 6.11
CA TRP A 157 1.96 6.38 4.98
C TRP A 157 2.70 6.47 3.66
N GLY A 158 1.99 6.15 2.57
CA GLY A 158 2.56 6.13 1.23
C GLY A 158 1.52 6.27 0.13
N PHE A 159 1.99 6.19 -1.10
CA PHE A 159 1.16 6.31 -2.28
C PHE A 159 1.21 5.05 -3.15
N ASN A 160 0.13 4.82 -3.89
CA ASN A 160 0.15 3.93 -5.03
C ASN A 160 0.84 4.64 -6.20
N GLY A 161 1.95 4.10 -6.67
CA GLY A 161 2.70 4.62 -7.82
C GLY A 161 2.18 4.11 -9.16
N LEU A 162 0.86 4.04 -9.33
CA LEU A 162 0.21 3.76 -10.60
C LEU A 162 -0.51 5.02 -11.10
N GLY A 163 -0.45 5.27 -12.40
CA GLY A 163 -1.05 6.44 -13.04
C GLY A 163 -0.06 7.18 -13.94
N GLU A 164 -0.14 8.49 -14.01
CA GLU A 164 0.76 9.31 -14.82
C GLU A 164 2.11 9.50 -14.12
N THR A 165 3.18 9.12 -14.78
CA THR A 165 4.52 9.08 -14.18
C THR A 165 4.99 10.44 -13.69
N ASP A 166 4.74 11.51 -14.43
CA ASP A 166 5.13 12.87 -14.03
C ASP A 166 4.37 13.32 -12.77
N SER A 167 3.05 13.06 -12.72
CA SER A 167 2.21 13.37 -11.54
C SER A 167 2.62 12.56 -10.31
N ILE A 168 3.02 11.29 -10.49
CA ILE A 168 3.54 10.48 -9.40
C ILE A 168 4.86 11.07 -8.88
N LYS A 169 5.80 11.43 -9.76
CA LYS A 169 7.07 12.06 -9.36
C LYS A 169 6.86 13.39 -8.64
N GLU A 170 5.92 14.21 -9.14
CA GLU A 170 5.52 15.46 -8.49
C GLU A 170 5.00 15.20 -7.07
N ALA A 171 4.10 14.23 -6.90
CA ALA A 171 3.57 13.85 -5.60
C ALA A 171 4.67 13.37 -4.63
N LEU A 172 5.65 12.60 -5.10
CA LEU A 172 6.78 12.16 -4.26
C LEU A 172 7.64 13.34 -3.77
N VAL A 173 7.89 14.32 -4.64
CA VAL A 173 8.67 15.52 -4.29
C VAL A 173 7.90 16.43 -3.34
N GLN A 174 6.61 16.64 -3.61
CA GLN A 174 5.78 17.58 -2.83
C GLN A 174 5.46 17.08 -1.43
N TYR A 175 5.17 15.79 -1.29
CA TYR A 175 4.66 15.23 -0.03
C TYR A 175 5.66 14.34 0.72
N SER A 176 6.71 13.88 0.09
CA SER A 176 7.74 13.02 0.70
C SER A 176 7.15 11.83 1.49
N PRO A 177 6.32 10.97 0.87
CA PRO A 177 5.73 9.82 1.56
C PRO A 177 6.82 8.87 2.08
N SER A 178 6.48 8.05 3.07
CA SER A 178 7.41 7.04 3.58
C SER A 178 7.59 5.84 2.65
N GLY A 179 6.62 5.57 1.78
CA GLY A 179 6.66 4.44 0.86
C GLY A 179 5.86 4.63 -0.42
N ILE A 180 6.18 3.82 -1.43
CA ILE A 180 5.46 3.79 -2.69
C ILE A 180 5.30 2.35 -3.19
N HIS A 181 4.09 1.99 -3.63
CA HIS A 181 3.88 0.78 -4.42
C HIS A 181 4.02 1.10 -5.90
N THR A 182 4.94 0.47 -6.61
CA THR A 182 5.08 0.66 -8.06
C THR A 182 5.09 -0.66 -8.82
N CYS A 183 4.67 -0.62 -10.08
CA CYS A 183 4.69 -1.78 -10.96
C CYS A 183 6.13 -2.10 -11.36
N TYR A 184 6.60 -3.30 -11.00
CA TYR A 184 7.89 -3.81 -11.41
C TYR A 184 7.81 -5.33 -11.62
N ASN A 185 7.93 -5.77 -12.86
CA ASN A 185 7.87 -7.19 -13.21
C ASN A 185 8.60 -7.47 -14.52
N MET A 186 8.66 -8.74 -14.94
CA MET A 186 9.37 -9.16 -16.14
C MET A 186 8.78 -8.56 -17.45
N LEU A 187 7.50 -8.19 -17.47
CA LEU A 187 6.84 -7.59 -18.63
C LEU A 187 6.99 -6.07 -18.65
N ASN A 188 7.05 -5.44 -17.47
CA ASN A 188 7.27 -4.00 -17.33
C ASN A 188 8.31 -3.71 -16.25
N PRO A 189 9.60 -3.64 -16.59
CA PRO A 189 10.69 -3.32 -15.68
C PRO A 189 11.01 -1.82 -15.60
N THR A 190 10.18 -0.93 -16.17
CA THR A 190 10.51 0.50 -16.34
C THR A 190 10.61 1.28 -15.04
N SER A 191 10.04 0.79 -13.94
CA SER A 191 10.25 1.41 -12.62
C SER A 191 11.69 1.28 -12.13
N GLY A 192 12.42 0.23 -12.54
CA GLY A 192 13.81 -0.01 -12.13
C GLY A 192 14.85 0.23 -13.22
N TYR A 193 14.45 0.21 -14.50
CA TYR A 193 15.36 0.30 -15.64
C TYR A 193 14.85 1.27 -16.70
N GLN A 194 15.76 2.05 -17.26
CA GLN A 194 15.48 2.86 -18.43
C GLN A 194 15.37 1.95 -19.66
N LEU A 195 14.24 2.00 -20.34
CA LEU A 195 14.02 1.33 -21.63
C LEU A 195 14.02 2.32 -22.79
N THR A 196 13.98 1.79 -24.00
CA THR A 196 13.88 2.59 -25.24
C THR A 196 12.55 3.33 -25.29
N LYS A 197 12.51 4.47 -26.00
CA LYS A 197 11.29 5.27 -26.22
C LYS A 197 10.17 4.51 -26.95
N THR A 198 10.47 3.35 -27.53
CA THR A 198 9.53 2.50 -28.26
C THR A 198 8.87 1.44 -27.38
N PHE A 199 9.09 1.48 -26.05
CA PHE A 199 8.42 0.56 -25.12
C PHE A 199 6.90 0.78 -25.20
N PRO A 200 6.08 -0.27 -25.48
CA PRO A 200 4.68 -0.08 -25.87
C PRO A 200 3.71 0.09 -24.70
N TYR A 201 4.19 0.03 -23.45
CA TYR A 201 3.38 0.11 -22.26
C TYR A 201 3.74 1.35 -21.44
N GLN A 202 3.06 1.54 -20.28
CA GLN A 202 3.38 2.58 -19.31
C GLN A 202 4.88 2.55 -18.99
N ASN A 203 5.55 3.68 -19.20
CA ASN A 203 6.95 3.87 -18.81
C ASN A 203 7.01 4.64 -17.48
N TYR A 204 7.48 3.99 -16.44
CA TYR A 204 7.62 4.60 -15.10
C TYR A 204 8.93 5.34 -14.90
N GLU A 205 9.80 5.39 -15.94
CA GLU A 205 11.01 6.21 -15.99
C GLU A 205 11.89 6.11 -14.73
N GLU A 206 12.20 4.88 -14.34
CA GLU A 206 13.05 4.56 -13.20
C GLU A 206 12.51 5.11 -11.85
N LEU A 207 11.19 5.10 -11.66
CA LEU A 207 10.51 5.62 -10.47
C LEU A 207 11.12 5.08 -9.15
N MET A 208 11.59 3.82 -9.13
CA MET A 208 12.28 3.24 -7.96
C MET A 208 13.57 3.98 -7.62
N LYS A 209 14.31 4.50 -8.60
CA LYS A 209 15.51 5.32 -8.33
C LYS A 209 15.14 6.68 -7.78
N VAL A 210 14.06 7.29 -8.28
CA VAL A 210 13.54 8.56 -7.75
C VAL A 210 13.14 8.38 -6.29
N ALA A 211 12.35 7.35 -6.00
CA ALA A 211 11.91 7.04 -4.63
C ALA A 211 13.11 6.77 -3.70
N SER A 212 14.00 5.86 -4.09
CA SER A 212 15.19 5.53 -3.29
C SER A 212 16.11 6.73 -3.06
N GLY A 213 16.30 7.60 -4.06
CA GLY A 213 17.08 8.83 -3.93
C GLY A 213 16.48 9.84 -2.94
N ALA A 214 15.18 9.75 -2.69
CA ALA A 214 14.43 10.57 -1.73
C ALA A 214 14.23 9.89 -0.36
N GLY A 215 14.85 8.73 -0.12
CA GLY A 215 14.67 7.98 1.12
C GLY A 215 13.29 7.31 1.26
N ILE A 216 12.55 7.14 0.16
CA ILE A 216 11.22 6.50 0.13
C ILE A 216 11.39 5.00 -0.10
N GLY A 217 10.74 4.20 0.74
CA GLY A 217 10.74 2.74 0.65
C GLY A 217 9.81 2.16 -0.40
#